data_ba503b242c044975b2bc3ba65695106a
#
_entry.id   ba503b242c044975b2bc3ba65695106a
#
_cell.length_a   1.000
_cell.length_b   1.000
_cell.length_c   1.000
_cell.angle_alpha   90.00
_cell.angle_beta   90.00
_cell.angle_gamma   90.00
#
_symmetry.space_group_name_H-M   'P 1'
#
loop_
_entity.id
_entity.type
_entity.pdbx_description
1 polymer ?
#
loop_
_entity_poly.entity_id
_entity_poly.type
_entity_poly.pdbx_seq_one_letter_code
_entity_poly.pdbx_strand_id
1 'polypeptide(L)'
;MKNIEDSAGFPDELLARRIEYLSGFMTAERYATLCRAVDMRTRYMTVCMENTFHPQNASALVRNCEAFGVQELHAVEELCRFSPNVQIVRGTDKWIEIRKHPTTAELIGSLRGRGYRIVATTPHLDDATPETFDVAAGPFA
;
A
#
# COMPACT_ATOMS: atom_id res chain seq x y z
N MET A 1 -16.63 7.33 2.72
CA MET A 1 -15.30 7.67 2.18
C MET A 1 -15.18 6.97 0.85
N LYS A 2 -15.12 7.70 -0.28
CA LYS A 2 -14.95 7.09 -1.60
C LYS A 2 -13.51 6.61 -1.72
N ASN A 3 -13.32 5.33 -1.98
CA ASN A 3 -12.02 4.72 -2.22
C ASN A 3 -11.38 5.31 -3.49
N ILE A 4 -10.05 5.35 -3.50
CA ILE A 4 -9.19 5.75 -4.64
C ILE A 4 -9.38 4.84 -5.88
N GLU A 5 -10.26 3.86 -5.83
CA GLU A 5 -10.72 3.07 -7.00
C GLU A 5 -11.27 3.93 -8.14
N ASP A 6 -11.66 5.18 -7.86
CA ASP A 6 -12.20 6.10 -8.87
C ASP A 6 -11.16 6.61 -9.90
N SER A 7 -9.86 6.40 -9.72
CA SER A 7 -8.85 6.82 -10.71
C SER A 7 -8.48 5.73 -11.73
N ALA A 8 -8.75 4.47 -11.43
CA ALA A 8 -8.38 3.32 -12.28
C ALA A 8 -9.15 3.24 -13.61
N GLY A 9 -10.13 4.13 -13.84
CA GLY A 9 -10.93 4.17 -15.06
C GLY A 9 -10.79 5.43 -15.91
N PHE A 10 -9.93 6.38 -15.52
CA PHE A 10 -9.77 7.61 -16.29
C PHE A 10 -8.62 7.49 -17.30
N PRO A 11 -8.80 7.96 -18.56
CA PRO A 11 -7.71 8.09 -19.52
C PRO A 11 -6.59 8.98 -18.96
N ASP A 12 -5.34 8.64 -19.25
CA ASP A 12 -4.15 9.39 -18.79
C ASP A 12 -4.21 10.88 -19.15
N GLU A 13 -4.75 11.21 -20.32
CA GLU A 13 -4.95 12.61 -20.74
C GLU A 13 -5.90 13.38 -19.81
N LEU A 14 -6.95 12.74 -19.34
CA LEU A 14 -7.89 13.36 -18.40
C LEU A 14 -7.24 13.55 -17.02
N LEU A 15 -6.43 12.58 -16.57
CA LEU A 15 -5.68 12.70 -15.32
C LEU A 15 -4.67 13.85 -15.42
N ALA A 16 -3.91 13.94 -16.51
CA ALA A 16 -2.94 15.01 -16.74
C ALA A 16 -3.62 16.40 -16.69
N ARG A 17 -4.73 16.58 -17.40
CA ARG A 17 -5.49 17.84 -17.39
C ARG A 17 -6.03 18.20 -16.01
N ARG A 18 -6.46 17.21 -15.22
CA ARG A 18 -6.91 17.44 -13.84
C ARG A 18 -5.75 17.83 -12.94
N ILE A 19 -4.59 17.20 -13.08
CA ILE A 19 -3.38 17.55 -12.32
C ILE A 19 -2.97 18.98 -12.66
N GLU A 20 -2.89 19.34 -13.94
CA GLU A 20 -2.56 20.67 -14.40
C GLU A 20 -3.53 21.71 -13.81
N TYR A 21 -4.83 21.50 -13.93
CA TYR A 21 -5.85 22.39 -13.38
C TYR A 21 -5.74 22.54 -11.86
N LEU A 22 -5.64 21.43 -11.12
CA LEU A 22 -5.59 21.45 -9.66
C LEU A 22 -4.27 22.01 -9.12
N SER A 23 -3.15 21.81 -9.82
CA SER A 23 -1.86 22.37 -9.44
C SER A 23 -1.86 23.90 -9.44
N GLY A 24 -2.70 24.52 -10.26
CA GLY A 24 -2.88 25.98 -10.29
C GLY A 24 -3.45 26.58 -9.00
N PHE A 25 -4.03 25.77 -8.10
CA PHE A 25 -4.55 26.22 -6.82
C PHE A 25 -3.56 26.07 -5.66
N MET A 26 -2.32 25.67 -5.94
CA MET A 26 -1.29 25.51 -4.92
C MET A 26 0.00 26.24 -5.29
N THR A 27 0.87 26.48 -4.31
CA THR A 27 2.18 27.07 -4.59
C THR A 27 3.08 26.07 -5.34
N ALA A 28 4.01 26.57 -6.14
CA ALA A 28 4.98 25.74 -6.86
C ALA A 28 5.80 24.84 -5.90
N GLU A 29 6.17 25.36 -4.74
CA GLU A 29 6.88 24.60 -3.71
C GLU A 29 6.06 23.41 -3.18
N ARG A 30 4.76 23.63 -2.90
CA ARG A 30 3.86 22.57 -2.46
C ARG A 30 3.69 21.51 -3.54
N TYR A 31 3.51 21.94 -4.80
CA TYR A 31 3.39 21.01 -5.93
C TYR A 31 4.67 20.16 -6.08
N ALA A 32 5.84 20.79 -6.07
CA ALA A 32 7.12 20.08 -6.13
C ALA A 32 7.30 19.09 -4.97
N THR A 33 6.83 19.43 -3.77
CA THR A 33 6.87 18.52 -2.62
C THR A 33 5.99 17.29 -2.82
N LEU A 34 4.79 17.47 -3.38
CA LEU A 34 3.90 16.35 -3.71
C LEU A 34 4.51 15.44 -4.79
N CYS A 35 5.10 16.01 -5.83
CA CYS A 35 5.77 15.23 -6.87
C CYS A 35 6.90 14.38 -6.28
N ARG A 36 7.79 14.98 -5.48
CA ARG A 36 8.87 14.23 -4.80
C ARG A 36 8.33 13.08 -3.92
N ALA A 37 7.23 13.33 -3.21
CA ALA A 37 6.63 12.28 -2.37
C ALA A 37 6.07 11.12 -3.21
N VAL A 38 5.52 11.40 -4.40
CA VAL A 38 5.03 10.37 -5.34
C VAL A 38 6.20 9.59 -5.94
N ASP A 39 7.28 10.27 -6.32
CA ASP A 39 8.48 9.65 -6.91
C ASP A 39 9.18 8.67 -5.94
N MET A 40 9.01 8.87 -4.63
CA MET A 40 9.56 7.99 -3.59
C MET A 40 8.67 6.76 -3.30
N ARG A 41 7.54 6.63 -3.98
CA ARG A 41 6.64 5.48 -3.74
C ARG A 41 6.99 4.28 -4.61
N THR A 42 6.73 3.10 -4.06
CA THR A 42 7.02 1.84 -4.73
C THR A 42 5.85 0.86 -4.69
N ARG A 43 5.73 0.07 -5.76
CA ARG A 43 4.91 -1.14 -5.83
C ARG A 43 5.78 -2.39 -5.98
N TYR A 44 7.10 -2.24 -5.92
CA TYR A 44 8.03 -3.36 -5.95
C TYR A 44 7.90 -4.25 -4.72
N MET A 45 7.62 -3.62 -3.57
CA MET A 45 7.22 -4.28 -2.35
C MET A 45 5.78 -3.87 -2.01
N THR A 46 4.96 -4.83 -1.65
CA THR A 46 3.67 -4.60 -1.01
C THR A 46 3.62 -5.28 0.35
N VAL A 47 2.63 -4.97 1.15
CA VAL A 47 2.49 -5.55 2.49
C VAL A 47 1.12 -6.19 2.63
N CYS A 48 1.08 -7.38 3.22
CA CYS A 48 -0.14 -8.13 3.45
C CYS A 48 -0.38 -8.32 4.95
N MET A 49 -1.63 -8.13 5.37
CA MET A 49 -2.09 -8.48 6.71
C MET A 49 -3.23 -9.48 6.62
N GLU A 50 -3.11 -10.54 7.39
CA GLU A 50 -4.13 -11.55 7.53
C GLU A 50 -4.85 -11.40 8.87
N ASN A 51 -6.17 -11.24 8.83
CA ASN A 51 -7.05 -11.27 10.00
C ASN A 51 -6.55 -10.42 11.20
N THR A 52 -6.35 -9.14 10.99
CA THR A 52 -5.82 -8.23 12.01
C THR A 52 -6.90 -7.83 13.01
N PHE A 53 -6.93 -8.48 14.17
CA PHE A 53 -7.93 -8.25 15.22
C PHE A 53 -7.78 -6.91 15.95
N HIS A 54 -6.56 -6.38 16.05
CA HIS A 54 -6.28 -5.15 16.79
C HIS A 54 -6.16 -3.93 15.86
N PRO A 55 -7.06 -2.94 15.97
CA PRO A 55 -7.01 -1.71 15.16
C PRO A 55 -5.68 -0.96 15.23
N GLN A 56 -4.98 -1.07 16.38
CA GLN A 56 -3.66 -0.46 16.57
C GLN A 56 -2.61 -1.06 15.61
N ASN A 57 -2.59 -2.39 15.45
CA ASN A 57 -1.66 -3.08 14.55
C ASN A 57 -1.94 -2.69 13.09
N ALA A 58 -3.21 -2.70 12.69
CA ALA A 58 -3.63 -2.22 11.38
C ALA A 58 -3.16 -0.78 11.12
N SER A 59 -3.36 0.10 12.12
CA SER A 59 -2.98 1.51 12.03
C SER A 59 -1.46 1.71 11.95
N ALA A 60 -0.71 0.97 12.76
CA ALA A 60 0.76 1.02 12.76
C ALA A 60 1.31 0.62 11.39
N LEU A 61 0.75 -0.45 10.80
CA LEU A 61 1.19 -0.91 9.49
C LEU A 61 0.87 0.09 8.38
N VAL A 62 -0.34 0.68 8.37
CA VAL A 62 -0.70 1.75 7.42
C VAL A 62 0.30 2.90 7.51
N ARG A 63 0.66 3.34 8.72
CA ARG A 63 1.64 4.41 8.92
C ARG A 63 3.04 4.02 8.45
N ASN A 64 3.46 2.78 8.71
CA ASN A 64 4.77 2.30 8.24
C ASN A 64 4.80 2.22 6.71
N CYS A 65 3.77 1.69 6.07
CA CYS A 65 3.69 1.67 4.61
C CYS A 65 3.79 3.08 4.02
N GLU A 66 3.09 4.05 4.60
CA GLU A 66 3.17 5.43 4.15
C GLU A 66 4.57 6.02 4.36
N ALA A 67 5.17 5.85 5.53
CA ALA A 67 6.48 6.39 5.87
C ALA A 67 7.62 5.82 5.00
N PHE A 68 7.52 4.56 4.61
CA PHE A 68 8.50 3.89 3.74
C PHE A 68 8.15 3.92 2.25
N GLY A 69 7.11 4.64 1.86
CA GLY A 69 6.71 4.79 0.46
C GLY A 69 6.08 3.55 -0.16
N VAL A 70 5.64 2.57 0.63
CA VAL A 70 4.88 1.41 0.13
C VAL A 70 3.50 1.87 -0.33
N GLN A 71 3.22 1.72 -1.62
CA GLN A 71 1.99 2.27 -2.21
C GLN A 71 0.76 1.39 -2.00
N GLU A 72 0.93 0.09 -1.86
CA GLU A 72 -0.17 -0.86 -1.82
C GLU A 72 -0.10 -1.73 -0.56
N LEU A 73 -1.23 -1.84 0.14
CA LEU A 73 -1.40 -2.70 1.30
C LEU A 73 -2.60 -3.62 1.06
N HIS A 74 -2.43 -4.90 1.31
CA HIS A 74 -3.49 -5.90 1.21
C HIS A 74 -3.95 -6.35 2.59
N ALA A 75 -5.26 -6.42 2.79
CA ALA A 75 -5.87 -6.90 4.02
C ALA A 75 -6.81 -8.07 3.74
N VAL A 76 -6.58 -9.21 4.39
CA VAL A 76 -7.51 -10.33 4.38
C VAL A 76 -8.52 -10.14 5.50
N GLU A 77 -9.80 -10.18 5.16
CA GLU A 77 -10.95 -9.97 6.08
C GLU A 77 -11.76 -11.26 6.26
N GLU A 78 -11.12 -12.41 6.36
CA GLU A 78 -11.79 -13.70 6.48
C GLU A 78 -12.44 -13.89 7.86
N LEU A 79 -11.73 -13.56 8.92
CA LEU A 79 -12.19 -13.71 10.31
C LEU A 79 -12.56 -12.39 10.97
N CYS A 80 -11.96 -11.28 10.54
CA CYS A 80 -12.23 -9.97 11.09
C CYS A 80 -12.04 -8.86 10.06
N ARG A 81 -12.75 -7.76 10.26
CA ARG A 81 -12.62 -6.57 9.39
C ARG A 81 -11.30 -5.84 9.63
N PHE A 82 -10.66 -5.43 8.58
CA PHE A 82 -9.56 -4.49 8.63
C PHE A 82 -10.08 -3.08 8.92
N SER A 83 -9.88 -2.61 10.14
CA SER A 83 -10.43 -1.35 10.62
C SER A 83 -9.37 -0.54 11.38
N PRO A 84 -8.48 0.18 10.68
CA PRO A 84 -7.52 1.07 11.31
C PRO A 84 -8.20 2.16 12.13
N ASN A 85 -7.60 2.52 13.26
CA ASN A 85 -8.08 3.60 14.12
C ASN A 85 -7.74 4.96 13.49
N VAL A 86 -8.73 5.76 13.17
CA VAL A 86 -8.61 7.09 12.54
C VAL A 86 -7.72 8.04 13.34
N GLN A 87 -7.76 7.96 14.68
CA GLN A 87 -6.93 8.79 15.55
C GLN A 87 -5.43 8.45 15.45
N ILE A 88 -5.12 7.19 15.09
CA ILE A 88 -3.75 6.73 14.94
C ILE A 88 -3.24 6.98 13.52
N VAL A 89 -4.02 6.64 12.49
CA VAL A 89 -3.57 6.81 11.09
C VAL A 89 -3.49 8.28 10.68
N ARG A 90 -4.30 9.16 11.29
CA ARG A 90 -4.25 10.62 11.05
C ARG A 90 -4.27 11.04 9.58
N GLY A 91 -4.94 10.27 8.73
CA GLY A 91 -5.09 10.55 7.31
C GLY A 91 -3.99 9.98 6.41
N THR A 92 -3.03 9.19 6.93
CA THR A 92 -2.02 8.49 6.11
C THR A 92 -2.65 7.43 5.21
N ASP A 93 -3.78 6.86 5.63
CA ASP A 93 -4.62 5.93 4.86
C ASP A 93 -5.11 6.49 3.51
N LYS A 94 -5.10 7.80 3.34
CA LYS A 94 -5.50 8.47 2.09
C LYS A 94 -4.45 8.38 0.98
N TRP A 95 -3.21 8.05 1.34
CA TRP A 95 -2.06 8.03 0.43
C TRP A 95 -1.65 6.63 0.02
N ILE A 96 -2.31 5.59 0.57
CA ILE A 96 -2.02 4.19 0.34
C ILE A 96 -3.26 3.53 -0.28
N GLU A 97 -3.05 2.67 -1.25
CA GLU A 97 -4.10 1.80 -1.77
C GLU A 97 -4.29 0.62 -0.83
N ILE A 98 -5.41 0.58 -0.13
CA ILE A 98 -5.76 -0.55 0.73
C ILE A 98 -6.71 -1.47 -0.03
N ARG A 99 -6.25 -2.65 -0.41
CA ARG A 99 -7.02 -3.68 -1.11
C ARG A 99 -7.47 -4.75 -0.13
N LYS A 100 -8.76 -5.05 -0.15
CA LYS A 100 -9.37 -6.04 0.74
C LYS A 100 -9.62 -7.34 -0.01
N HIS A 101 -9.35 -8.45 0.67
CA HIS A 101 -9.55 -9.79 0.13
C HIS A 101 -10.39 -10.62 1.11
N PRO A 102 -11.33 -11.42 0.60
CA PRO A 102 -12.15 -12.27 1.47
C PRO A 102 -11.36 -13.44 2.06
N THR A 103 -10.32 -13.93 1.34
CA THR A 103 -9.50 -15.06 1.79
C THR A 103 -8.02 -14.87 1.47
N THR A 104 -7.17 -15.55 2.23
CA THR A 104 -5.72 -15.58 1.97
C THR A 104 -5.40 -16.25 0.63
N ALA A 105 -6.17 -17.24 0.23
CA ALA A 105 -5.99 -17.94 -1.05
C ALA A 105 -6.21 -16.99 -2.24
N GLU A 106 -7.25 -16.15 -2.21
CA GLU A 106 -7.52 -15.14 -3.23
C GLU A 106 -6.42 -14.08 -3.28
N LEU A 107 -5.98 -13.60 -2.12
CA LEU A 107 -4.85 -12.67 -2.03
C LEU A 107 -3.61 -13.23 -2.71
N ILE A 108 -3.18 -14.43 -2.31
CA ILE A 108 -1.98 -15.10 -2.85
C ILE A 108 -2.13 -15.31 -4.36
N GLY A 109 -3.30 -15.80 -4.83
CA GLY A 109 -3.58 -15.99 -6.25
C GLY A 109 -3.44 -14.69 -7.05
N SER A 110 -4.01 -13.59 -6.55
CA SER A 110 -3.94 -12.27 -7.15
C SER A 110 -2.50 -11.75 -7.24
N LEU A 111 -1.74 -11.85 -6.17
CA LEU A 111 -0.35 -11.38 -6.12
C LEU A 111 0.58 -12.20 -7.02
N ARG A 112 0.46 -13.53 -6.99
CA ARG A 112 1.22 -14.41 -7.89
C ARG A 112 0.90 -14.15 -9.36
N GLY A 113 -0.37 -13.92 -9.70
CA GLY A 113 -0.80 -13.53 -11.04
C GLY A 113 -0.18 -12.21 -11.52
N ARG A 114 0.19 -11.33 -10.60
CA ARG A 114 0.90 -10.06 -10.86
C ARG A 114 2.43 -10.20 -10.80
N GLY A 115 2.96 -11.40 -10.59
CA GLY A 115 4.40 -11.69 -10.56
C GLY A 115 5.08 -11.45 -9.21
N TYR A 116 4.33 -11.30 -8.11
CA TYR A 116 4.91 -11.13 -6.79
C TYR A 116 5.35 -12.47 -6.19
N ARG A 117 6.52 -12.48 -5.57
CA ARG A 117 6.95 -13.53 -4.64
C ARG A 117 6.24 -13.33 -3.32
N ILE A 118 5.77 -14.40 -2.70
CA ILE A 118 5.11 -14.33 -1.40
C ILE A 118 6.15 -14.64 -0.32
N VAL A 119 6.28 -13.72 0.63
CA VAL A 119 7.23 -13.80 1.75
C VAL A 119 6.45 -13.78 3.06
N ALA A 120 6.50 -14.87 3.80
CA ALA A 120 5.90 -14.92 5.14
C ALA A 120 6.94 -14.54 6.20
N THR A 121 6.57 -13.64 7.10
CA THR A 121 7.41 -13.34 8.26
C THR A 121 7.25 -14.43 9.32
N THR A 122 8.35 -14.92 9.85
CA THR A 122 8.38 -16.01 10.85
C THR A 122 9.44 -15.73 11.92
N PRO A 123 9.24 -16.17 13.15
CA PRO A 123 10.25 -16.06 14.19
C PRO A 123 11.30 -17.19 14.17
N HIS A 124 11.26 -18.10 13.20
CA HIS A 124 12.18 -19.23 13.11
C HIS A 124 13.55 -18.81 12.60
N LEU A 125 14.62 -19.34 13.21
CA LEU A 125 16.01 -18.94 12.95
C LEU A 125 16.61 -19.55 11.67
N ASP A 126 16.01 -20.61 11.15
CA ASP A 126 16.51 -21.32 9.97
C ASP A 126 16.04 -20.71 8.64
N ASP A 127 15.26 -19.66 8.72
CA ASP A 127 14.72 -18.94 7.56
C ASP A 127 15.68 -17.82 7.08
N ALA A 128 15.40 -17.25 5.92
CA ALA A 128 16.13 -16.10 5.41
C ALA A 128 15.95 -14.88 6.33
N THR A 129 17.05 -14.22 6.66
CA THR A 129 17.02 -12.95 7.41
C THR A 129 16.87 -11.76 6.45
N PRO A 130 16.50 -10.57 6.95
CA PRO A 130 16.47 -9.35 6.13
C PRO A 130 17.78 -9.08 5.37
N GLU A 131 18.92 -9.45 5.96
CA GLU A 131 20.26 -9.25 5.37
C GLU A 131 20.56 -10.25 4.26
N THR A 132 19.97 -11.45 4.32
CA THR A 132 20.18 -12.53 3.34
C THR A 132 19.07 -12.64 2.31
N PHE A 133 17.96 -11.94 2.50
CA PHE A 133 16.84 -11.96 1.57
C PHE A 133 17.20 -11.26 0.26
N ASP A 134 17.10 -11.98 -0.86
CA ASP A 134 17.38 -11.42 -2.18
C ASP A 134 16.22 -10.53 -2.66
N VAL A 135 16.36 -9.24 -2.41
CA VAL A 135 15.40 -8.22 -2.88
C VAL A 135 15.46 -8.01 -4.39
N ALA A 136 16.57 -8.36 -5.06
CA ALA A 136 16.74 -8.14 -6.49
C ALA A 136 16.07 -9.23 -7.35
N ALA A 137 15.67 -10.35 -6.75
CA ALA A 137 15.04 -11.47 -7.46
C ALA A 137 13.62 -11.20 -7.96
N GLY A 138 13.09 -9.97 -7.82
CA GLY A 138 11.80 -9.54 -8.32
C GLY A 138 10.86 -9.03 -7.21
N PRO A 139 9.69 -8.47 -7.58
CA PRO A 139 8.75 -7.88 -6.63
C PRO A 139 8.26 -8.92 -5.60
N PHE A 140 7.95 -8.46 -4.39
CA PHE A 140 7.55 -9.33 -3.28
C PHE A 140 6.47 -8.70 -2.39
N ALA A 141 5.73 -9.56 -1.69
CA ALA A 141 4.62 -9.23 -0.82
C ALA A 141 4.73 -10.00 0.50
#